data_b088dd109fc973ab58ae7a977cfa5db3
#
_entry.id   b088dd109fc973ab58ae7a977cfa5db3
#
_cell.length_a   1.000
_cell.length_b   1.000
_cell.length_c   1.000
_cell.angle_alpha   90.00
_cell.angle_beta   90.00
_cell.angle_gamma   90.00
#
_symmetry.space_group_name_H-M   'P 1'
#
loop_
_entity.id
_entity.type
_entity.pdbx_description
1 polymer ?
#
loop_
_entity_poly.entity_id
_entity_poly.type
_entity_poly.pdbx_seq_one_letter_code
_entity_poly.pdbx_strand_id
1 'polypeptide(L)'
;MQFETLNEEIEVITYFDNKQMRPLRFRWRSQTYHVSRINGMWYDVIGRDREYHFHVATRESGSFELVYNSGGFVWKIGRVCLED
;
A
#
# COMPACT_ATOMS: atom_id res chain seq x y z
N MET A 1 -3.24 -13.37 14.63
CA MET A 1 -3.12 -12.35 13.58
C MET A 1 -4.26 -12.50 12.61
N GLN A 2 -4.92 -11.43 12.30
CA GLN A 2 -6.05 -11.44 11.39
C GLN A 2 -5.84 -10.42 10.30
N PHE A 3 -6.31 -10.76 9.09
CA PHE A 3 -6.32 -9.85 7.98
C PHE A 3 -7.74 -9.62 7.53
N GLU A 4 -8.01 -8.41 7.14
CA GLU A 4 -9.28 -8.08 6.51
C GLU A 4 -8.99 -7.58 5.10
N THR A 5 -9.62 -8.20 4.10
CA THR A 5 -9.45 -7.81 2.71
C THR A 5 -10.42 -6.69 2.39
N LEU A 6 -9.92 -5.57 1.90
CA LEU A 6 -10.72 -4.37 1.69
C LEU A 6 -10.86 -3.97 0.25
N ASN A 7 -9.77 -3.92 -0.50
CA ASN A 7 -9.75 -3.47 -1.89
C ASN A 7 -10.37 -2.08 -2.08
N GLU A 8 -10.07 -1.16 -1.17
CA GLU A 8 -10.59 0.21 -1.24
C GLU A 8 -9.54 1.13 -1.83
N GLU A 9 -9.98 2.03 -2.70
CA GLU A 9 -9.08 3.02 -3.29
C GLU A 9 -8.66 4.03 -2.24
N ILE A 10 -7.41 4.45 -2.35
CA ILE A 10 -6.83 5.42 -1.42
C ILE A 10 -5.99 6.42 -2.20
N GLU A 11 -5.64 7.51 -1.52
CA GLU A 11 -4.70 8.49 -2.03
C GLU A 11 -3.36 8.25 -1.35
N VAL A 12 -2.28 8.27 -2.14
CA VAL A 12 -0.96 7.97 -1.61
C VAL A 12 0.04 8.99 -2.10
N ILE A 13 0.87 9.48 -1.19
CA ILE A 13 2.04 10.25 -1.55
C ILE A 13 3.18 9.25 -1.73
N THR A 14 3.73 9.21 -2.91
CA THR A 14 4.72 8.20 -3.29
C THR A 14 6.00 8.89 -3.71
N TYR A 15 7.10 8.36 -3.24
CA TYR A 15 8.42 8.83 -3.63
C TYR A 15 9.00 7.89 -4.67
N PHE A 16 9.41 8.45 -5.80
CA PHE A 16 10.09 7.69 -6.84
C PHE A 16 11.54 8.12 -6.88
N ASP A 17 12.45 7.16 -6.76
CA ASP A 17 13.84 7.44 -7.08
C ASP A 17 14.15 6.69 -8.38
N ASN A 18 15.41 6.56 -8.73
CA ASN A 18 15.79 6.05 -10.04
C ASN A 18 15.28 4.65 -10.32
N LYS A 19 15.00 3.85 -9.33
CA LYS A 19 14.72 2.44 -9.53
C LYS A 19 13.57 1.91 -8.70
N GLN A 20 13.07 2.69 -7.78
CA GLN A 20 12.06 2.20 -6.86
C GLN A 20 11.02 3.24 -6.56
N MET A 21 9.90 2.73 -6.15
CA MET A 21 8.78 3.51 -5.72
C MET A 21 8.54 3.17 -4.25
N ARG A 22 8.34 4.20 -3.42
CA ARG A 22 8.09 3.98 -2.01
C ARG A 22 6.90 4.81 -1.56
N PRO A 23 5.85 4.16 -1.05
CA PRO A 23 4.76 4.92 -0.45
C PRO A 23 5.21 5.57 0.84
N LEU A 24 4.94 6.85 1.00
CA LEU A 24 5.36 7.60 2.18
C LEU A 24 4.23 7.79 3.16
N ARG A 25 3.04 8.10 2.65
CA ARG A 25 1.85 8.23 3.48
C ARG A 25 0.63 8.06 2.61
N PHE A 26 -0.47 7.69 3.23
CA PHE A 26 -1.71 7.48 2.50
C PHE A 26 -2.89 7.98 3.33
N ARG A 27 -3.97 8.24 2.64
CA ARG A 27 -5.19 8.68 3.28
C ARG A 27 -6.26 7.63 3.06
N TRP A 28 -6.84 7.17 4.16
CA TRP A 28 -7.87 6.15 4.13
C TRP A 28 -8.95 6.52 5.14
N ARG A 29 -10.20 6.60 4.66
CA ARG A 29 -11.34 6.90 5.51
C ARG A 29 -11.12 8.18 6.31
N SER A 30 -10.66 9.23 5.62
CA SER A 30 -10.45 10.55 6.20
C SER A 30 -9.33 10.62 7.23
N GLN A 31 -8.50 9.61 7.31
CA GLN A 31 -7.37 9.61 8.21
C GLN A 31 -6.08 9.43 7.42
N THR A 32 -5.05 10.17 7.80
CA THR A 32 -3.73 10.06 7.17
C THR A 32 -2.85 9.15 7.99
N TYR A 33 -2.20 8.23 7.30
CA TYR A 33 -1.28 7.26 7.88
C TYR A 33 0.09 7.48 7.30
N HIS A 34 1.10 7.53 8.15
CA HIS A 34 2.49 7.73 7.73
C HIS A 34 3.21 6.40 7.77
N VAL A 35 3.81 6.03 6.65
CA VAL A 35 4.54 4.77 6.55
C VAL A 35 5.84 4.91 7.33
N SER A 36 6.00 4.09 8.36
CA SER A 36 7.22 4.08 9.16
C SER A 36 8.21 3.04 8.65
N ARG A 37 7.71 1.99 8.00
CA ARG A 37 8.58 0.92 7.53
C ARG A 37 7.88 0.17 6.41
N ILE A 38 8.65 -0.19 5.40
CA ILE A 38 8.19 -1.11 4.36
C ILE A 38 8.81 -2.46 4.67
N ASN A 39 7.97 -3.42 5.04
CA ASN A 39 8.42 -4.74 5.47
C ASN A 39 8.61 -5.71 4.30
N GLY A 40 7.94 -5.45 3.20
CA GLY A 40 8.07 -6.29 2.02
C GLY A 40 7.45 -5.64 0.82
N MET A 41 7.93 -6.05 -0.33
CA MET A 41 7.40 -5.56 -1.60
C MET A 41 7.54 -6.66 -2.62
N TRP A 42 6.50 -6.87 -3.43
CA TRP A 42 6.54 -7.80 -4.54
C TRP A 42 5.59 -7.29 -5.61
N TYR A 43 5.61 -7.94 -6.78
CA TYR A 43 4.67 -7.57 -7.82
C TYR A 43 4.19 -8.79 -8.58
N ASP A 44 3.00 -8.64 -9.14
CA ASP A 44 2.42 -9.60 -10.06
C ASP A 44 2.25 -8.95 -11.42
N VAL A 45 2.34 -9.76 -12.46
CA VAL A 45 2.08 -9.29 -13.82
C VAL A 45 0.67 -9.72 -14.18
N ILE A 46 -0.16 -8.73 -14.54
CA ILE A 46 -1.56 -8.98 -14.90
C ILE A 46 -1.77 -8.39 -16.26
N GLY A 47 -1.76 -9.25 -17.29
CA GLY A 47 -1.85 -8.78 -18.66
C GLY A 47 -0.65 -7.89 -18.99
N ARG A 48 -0.91 -6.63 -19.33
CA ARG A 48 0.14 -5.65 -19.64
C ARG A 48 0.58 -4.88 -18.40
N ASP A 49 -0.13 -5.03 -17.31
CA ASP A 49 0.06 -4.19 -16.15
C ASP A 49 0.81 -4.95 -15.08
N ARG A 50 1.32 -4.19 -14.12
CA ARG A 50 1.89 -4.77 -12.93
C ARG A 50 1.12 -4.26 -11.73
N GLU A 51 0.91 -5.16 -10.77
CA GLU A 51 0.42 -4.78 -9.45
C GLU A 51 1.56 -4.89 -8.48
N TYR A 52 1.92 -3.75 -7.89
CA TYR A 52 2.96 -3.71 -6.87
C TYR A 52 2.32 -3.74 -5.50
N HIS A 53 2.79 -4.66 -4.66
CA HIS A 53 2.26 -4.85 -3.32
C HIS A 53 3.31 -4.42 -2.31
N PHE A 54 2.90 -3.63 -1.34
CA PHE A 54 3.78 -3.16 -0.27
C PHE A 54 3.15 -3.51 1.06
N HIS A 55 3.89 -4.25 1.88
CA HIS A 55 3.46 -4.50 3.25
C HIS A 55 4.13 -3.45 4.12
N VAL A 56 3.34 -2.56 4.69
CA VAL A 56 3.86 -1.41 5.41
C VAL A 56 3.35 -1.37 6.85
N ALA A 57 4.20 -0.86 7.73
CA ALA A 57 3.80 -0.49 9.09
C ALA A 57 3.64 1.01 9.12
N THR A 58 2.74 1.51 9.95
CA THR A 58 2.48 2.93 10.04
C THR A 58 2.79 3.45 11.42
N ARG A 59 3.02 4.76 11.51
CA ARG A 59 3.26 5.43 12.80
C ARG A 59 2.01 5.41 13.66
N GLU A 60 0.86 5.54 13.02
CA GLU A 60 -0.41 5.69 13.74
C GLU A 60 -0.82 4.39 14.41
N SER A 61 -0.69 3.31 13.72
CA SER A 61 -0.81 1.95 14.25
C SER A 61 -1.20 1.03 13.11
N GLY A 62 -0.87 -0.24 13.28
CA GLY A 62 -1.30 -1.26 12.35
C GLY A 62 -0.39 -1.41 11.16
N SER A 63 -0.66 -2.45 10.41
CA SER A 63 0.02 -2.71 9.15
C SER A 63 -0.99 -2.92 8.06
N PHE A 64 -0.55 -2.60 6.85
CA PHE A 64 -1.44 -2.57 5.70
C PHE A 64 -0.72 -3.16 4.51
N GLU A 65 -1.48 -3.76 3.63
CA GLU A 65 -0.98 -4.09 2.31
C GLU A 65 -1.51 -3.04 1.34
N LEU A 66 -0.60 -2.26 0.76
CA LEU A 66 -0.95 -1.25 -0.24
C LEU A 66 -0.65 -1.82 -1.61
N VAL A 67 -1.55 -1.60 -2.55
CA VAL A 67 -1.44 -2.16 -3.89
C VAL A 67 -1.52 -1.04 -4.91
N TYR A 68 -0.51 -0.97 -5.77
CA TYR A 68 -0.47 0.00 -6.86
C TYR A 68 -0.58 -0.71 -8.19
N ASN A 69 -1.56 -0.33 -8.99
CA ASN A 69 -1.72 -0.88 -10.33
C ASN A 69 -1.17 0.11 -11.35
N SER A 70 -0.16 -0.31 -12.11
CA SER A 70 0.52 0.58 -13.03
C SER A 70 -0.33 0.97 -14.22
N GLY A 71 -1.29 0.14 -14.61
CA GLY A 71 -2.12 0.42 -15.77
C GLY A 71 -3.13 1.51 -15.52
N GLY A 72 -3.64 1.62 -14.29
CA GLY A 72 -4.65 2.62 -13.97
C GLY A 72 -4.15 3.74 -13.10
N PHE A 73 -2.90 3.69 -12.66
CA PHE A 73 -2.36 4.65 -11.70
C PHE A 73 -3.21 4.73 -10.44
N VAL A 74 -3.65 3.57 -9.96
CA VAL A 74 -4.57 3.51 -8.83
C VAL A 74 -3.90 2.80 -7.67
N TRP A 75 -4.05 3.39 -6.48
CA TRP A 75 -3.63 2.77 -5.23
C TRP A 75 -4.85 2.26 -4.49
N LYS A 76 -4.70 1.11 -3.86
CA LYS A 76 -5.74 0.52 -3.02
C LYS A 76 -5.14 -0.02 -1.74
N ILE A 77 -5.95 -0.11 -0.70
CA ILE A 77 -5.63 -0.96 0.44
C ILE A 77 -6.13 -2.34 0.08
N GLY A 78 -5.22 -3.30 -0.06
CA GLY A 78 -5.62 -4.67 -0.30
C GLY A 78 -6.08 -5.33 0.98
N ARG A 79 -5.27 -5.20 2.03
CA ARG A 79 -5.58 -5.83 3.31
C ARG A 79 -5.12 -4.95 4.46
N VAL A 80 -5.81 -5.08 5.56
CA VAL A 80 -5.44 -4.49 6.84
C VAL A 80 -5.12 -5.63 7.78
N CYS A 81 -4.04 -5.50 8.52
CA CYS A 81 -3.70 -6.46 9.55
C CYS A 81 -4.30 -5.98 10.86
N LEU A 82 -5.21 -6.78 11.41
CA LEU A 82 -5.93 -6.43 12.63
C LEU A 82 -5.24 -7.05 13.83
N GLU A 83 -3.99 -6.77 13.95
CA GLU A 83 -3.24 -7.31 15.05
C GLU A 83 -3.15 -6.32 16.19
N ASP A 84 -3.18 -6.83 17.38
CA ASP A 84 -3.08 -6.01 18.58
C ASP A 84 -1.70 -5.50 18.82
#